data_cb32d0537b136030b71a1d4548074679
#
_entry.id   cb32d0537b136030b71a1d4548074679
#
_cell.length_a   1.000
_cell.length_b   1.000
_cell.length_c   1.000
_cell.angle_alpha   90.00
_cell.angle_beta   90.00
_cell.angle_gamma   90.00
#
_symmetry.space_group_name_H-M   'P 1'
#
loop_
_entity.id
_entity.type
_entity.pdbx_description
1 polymer ?
#
loop_
_entity_poly.entity_id
_entity_poly.type
_entity_poly.pdbx_seq_one_letter_code
_entity_poly.pdbx_strand_id
1 'polypeptide(L)'
;MKSAFHLDAGRKFFGVPALKTIIDTLAEADIDFFQLYLTDNQGFRFALNDMTMTTPYGTYDLSEVPGDGYCEGPKGPCGSNKFHTQADMDEILAYGKEKGVNIIPCINIPGHMGCLLEKFPHLRYRNSKSSVNMMDPEGMAFALGLLEKFADYFASRGCTHMSFGADEFANDIHPGYPDLIEMGYERIYHDGDMKYFVELFNASAKIICDRNMIPLAFHDGVYYRNDKKYGEMDTRVWLCYWSNGWDTYVTATADYLAEQGFPMINSAGRIYCGMGVKNWQERADRVAAFDPYIFEKDVRVENPEGAMMCFWSDCAFLDGQDDGVTAAGNVGVVLRSFAETMKKY
;
A
#
# COMPACT_ATOMS: atom_id res chain seq x y z
N MET A 1 14.87 15.88 4.21
CA MET A 1 14.28 14.74 3.47
C MET A 1 13.10 14.21 4.27
N LYS A 2 11.99 13.79 3.63
CA LYS A 2 10.81 13.29 4.33
C LYS A 2 11.02 11.87 4.85
N SER A 3 10.45 11.59 6.02
CA SER A 3 10.48 10.27 6.64
C SER A 3 9.06 9.71 6.79
N ALA A 4 8.87 8.44 6.45
CA ALA A 4 7.58 7.78 6.52
C ALA A 4 7.70 6.38 7.14
N PHE A 5 6.63 5.95 7.79
CA PHE A 5 6.43 4.58 8.24
C PHE A 5 5.16 4.01 7.60
N HIS A 6 5.26 2.83 7.02
CA HIS A 6 4.13 2.07 6.48
C HIS A 6 3.79 0.91 7.41
N LEU A 7 2.53 0.78 7.75
CA LEU A 7 1.99 -0.35 8.51
C LEU A 7 0.96 -1.10 7.68
N ASP A 8 1.22 -2.38 7.44
CA ASP A 8 0.23 -3.29 6.89
C ASP A 8 -0.80 -3.68 7.96
N ALA A 9 -1.84 -2.87 8.07
CA ALA A 9 -3.00 -3.16 8.90
C ALA A 9 -4.07 -3.98 8.16
N GLY A 10 -3.95 -4.15 6.86
CA GLY A 10 -4.85 -4.96 6.03
C GLY A 10 -4.77 -6.44 6.40
N ARG A 11 -3.56 -7.03 6.37
CA ARG A 11 -3.36 -8.45 6.70
C ARG A 11 -3.55 -8.76 8.18
N LYS A 12 -3.17 -7.85 9.09
CA LYS A 12 -3.43 -7.98 10.53
C LYS A 12 -4.19 -6.78 11.06
N PHE A 13 -5.18 -7.01 11.90
CA PHE A 13 -5.87 -5.94 12.60
C PHE A 13 -5.01 -5.35 13.72
N PHE A 14 -4.86 -4.03 13.72
CA PHE A 14 -4.26 -3.24 14.79
C PHE A 14 -5.34 -2.37 15.42
N GLY A 15 -5.68 -2.62 16.69
CA GLY A 15 -6.69 -1.84 17.40
C GLY A 15 -6.27 -0.38 17.62
N VAL A 16 -7.24 0.49 17.93
CA VAL A 16 -7.00 1.91 18.20
C VAL A 16 -5.87 2.15 19.21
N PRO A 17 -5.77 1.41 20.34
CA PRO A 17 -4.65 1.57 21.27
C PRO A 17 -3.30 1.26 20.68
N ALA A 18 -3.19 0.22 19.82
CA ALA A 18 -1.94 -0.13 19.15
C ALA A 18 -1.53 0.93 18.14
N LEU A 19 -2.48 1.45 17.34
CA LEU A 19 -2.22 2.54 16.39
C LEU A 19 -1.79 3.83 17.10
N LYS A 20 -2.39 4.16 18.23
CA LYS A 20 -1.97 5.31 19.05
C LYS A 20 -0.55 5.14 19.61
N THR A 21 -0.18 3.94 20.05
CA THR A 21 1.20 3.64 20.49
C THR A 21 2.20 3.85 19.35
N ILE A 22 1.84 3.44 18.14
CA ILE A 22 2.69 3.69 16.96
C ILE A 22 2.78 5.19 16.67
N ILE A 23 1.67 5.91 16.67
CA ILE A 23 1.63 7.36 16.45
C ILE A 23 2.49 8.11 17.49
N ASP A 24 2.40 7.74 18.77
CA ASP A 24 3.26 8.31 19.81
C ASP A 24 4.75 8.07 19.51
N THR A 25 5.10 6.85 19.11
CA THR A 25 6.48 6.51 18.74
C THR A 25 6.98 7.31 17.53
N LEU A 26 6.13 7.50 16.52
CA LEU A 26 6.44 8.30 15.33
C LEU A 26 6.66 9.79 15.69
N ALA A 27 5.78 10.34 16.53
CA ALA A 27 5.89 11.71 17.02
C ALA A 27 7.17 11.92 17.85
N GLU A 28 7.49 11.00 18.78
CA GLU A 28 8.71 11.04 19.59
C GLU A 28 9.98 10.94 18.72
N ALA A 29 9.91 10.19 17.62
CA ALA A 29 11.01 9.98 16.70
C ALA A 29 11.13 11.06 15.60
N ASP A 30 10.19 12.02 15.54
CA ASP A 30 10.13 13.07 14.53
C ASP A 30 10.00 12.53 13.11
N ILE A 31 9.11 11.53 12.94
CA ILE A 31 8.77 10.93 11.64
C ILE A 31 7.53 11.63 11.08
N ASP A 32 7.64 12.14 9.84
CA ASP A 32 6.64 13.02 9.22
C ASP A 32 5.31 12.34 8.90
N PHE A 33 5.37 11.06 8.42
CA PHE A 33 4.22 10.40 7.83
C PHE A 33 4.01 8.99 8.36
N PHE A 34 2.74 8.63 8.49
CA PHE A 34 2.28 7.29 8.81
C PHE A 34 1.36 6.76 7.71
N GLN A 35 1.87 5.90 6.82
CA GLN A 35 1.02 5.24 5.82
C GLN A 35 0.31 4.04 6.46
N LEU A 36 -1.01 4.14 6.56
CA LEU A 36 -1.89 3.13 7.11
C LEU A 36 -2.54 2.34 5.96
N TYR A 37 -2.05 1.12 5.74
CA TYR A 37 -2.48 0.21 4.69
C TYR A 37 -3.72 -0.57 5.18
N LEU A 38 -4.90 -0.17 4.71
CA LEU A 38 -6.19 -0.57 5.28
C LEU A 38 -6.84 -1.76 4.58
N THR A 39 -6.42 -2.05 3.34
CA THR A 39 -7.06 -3.07 2.51
C THR A 39 -6.04 -3.99 1.87
N ASP A 40 -6.33 -5.30 1.93
CA ASP A 40 -5.53 -6.36 1.33
C ASP A 40 -6.42 -7.55 0.98
N ASN A 41 -5.86 -8.60 0.37
CA ASN A 41 -6.58 -9.84 0.13
C ASN A 41 -7.11 -10.45 1.43
N GLN A 42 -6.36 -10.33 2.52
CA GLN A 42 -6.61 -10.96 3.81
C GLN A 42 -7.47 -10.11 4.75
N GLY A 43 -7.74 -8.86 4.44
CA GLY A 43 -8.58 -8.04 5.28
C GLY A 43 -8.91 -6.67 4.71
N PHE A 44 -10.11 -6.20 5.01
CA PHE A 44 -10.59 -4.85 4.74
C PHE A 44 -10.90 -4.19 6.08
N ARG A 45 -10.02 -3.31 6.54
CA ARG A 45 -9.95 -2.91 7.95
C ARG A 45 -10.63 -1.58 8.27
N PHE A 46 -11.45 -1.06 7.38
CA PHE A 46 -12.16 0.20 7.63
C PHE A 46 -13.55 0.22 7.00
N ALA A 47 -14.57 0.58 7.77
CA ALA A 47 -15.94 0.76 7.32
C ALA A 47 -16.39 2.20 7.50
N LEU A 48 -16.96 2.78 6.44
CA LEU A 48 -17.76 4.01 6.52
C LEU A 48 -19.15 3.72 7.06
N ASN A 49 -19.85 4.73 7.58
CA ASN A 49 -21.23 4.60 8.00
C ASN A 49 -22.17 4.24 6.84
N ASP A 50 -21.85 4.71 5.64
CA ASP A 50 -22.50 4.29 4.41
C ASP A 50 -21.47 3.54 3.55
N MET A 51 -21.70 2.24 3.35
CA MET A 51 -20.89 1.36 2.52
C MET A 51 -21.54 1.09 1.15
N THR A 52 -22.53 1.88 0.74
CA THR A 52 -23.12 1.80 -0.60
C THR A 52 -22.28 2.58 -1.60
N MET A 53 -21.94 1.97 -2.72
CA MET A 53 -21.21 2.60 -3.82
C MET A 53 -21.99 2.47 -5.12
N THR A 54 -22.15 3.58 -5.84
CA THR A 54 -22.85 3.61 -7.14
C THR A 54 -21.86 3.99 -8.25
N THR A 55 -21.86 3.22 -9.32
CA THR A 55 -21.09 3.46 -10.55
C THR A 55 -22.05 3.52 -11.74
N PRO A 56 -21.61 3.88 -12.96
CA PRO A 56 -22.45 3.79 -14.16
C PRO A 56 -22.97 2.38 -14.47
N TYR A 57 -22.38 1.34 -13.87
CA TYR A 57 -22.71 -0.06 -14.12
C TYR A 57 -23.63 -0.67 -13.06
N GLY A 58 -23.75 -0.05 -11.91
CA GLY A 58 -24.63 -0.54 -10.85
C GLY A 58 -24.34 0.04 -9.48
N THR A 59 -25.13 -0.41 -8.52
CA THR A 59 -24.98 -0.08 -7.10
C THR A 59 -24.47 -1.31 -6.37
N TYR A 60 -23.38 -1.14 -5.61
CA TYR A 60 -22.71 -2.19 -4.85
C TYR A 60 -22.89 -1.93 -3.36
N ASP A 61 -23.38 -2.93 -2.65
CA ASP A 61 -23.40 -2.93 -1.19
C ASP A 61 -22.09 -3.54 -0.67
N LEU A 62 -21.25 -2.72 -0.06
CA LEU A 62 -19.96 -3.12 0.50
C LEU A 62 -20.03 -3.39 2.02
N SER A 63 -21.22 -3.39 2.63
CA SER A 63 -21.39 -3.52 4.09
C SER A 63 -20.87 -4.84 4.67
N GLU A 64 -20.84 -5.90 3.85
CA GLU A 64 -20.34 -7.23 4.21
C GLU A 64 -18.84 -7.44 3.88
N VAL A 65 -18.16 -6.39 3.39
CA VAL A 65 -16.72 -6.48 3.03
C VAL A 65 -15.78 -6.29 4.22
N PRO A 66 -16.04 -5.34 5.16
CA PRO A 66 -15.12 -5.10 6.26
C PRO A 66 -14.92 -6.33 7.16
N GLY A 67 -13.67 -6.60 7.51
CA GLY A 67 -13.28 -7.76 8.32
C GLY A 67 -12.18 -8.57 7.66
N ASP A 68 -12.14 -9.87 7.96
CA ASP A 68 -11.20 -10.82 7.35
C ASP A 68 -11.66 -11.20 5.94
N GLY A 69 -10.70 -11.28 5.04
CA GLY A 69 -10.89 -11.69 3.66
C GLY A 69 -10.22 -13.03 3.35
N TYR A 70 -9.90 -13.21 2.08
CA TYR A 70 -9.33 -14.44 1.56
C TYR A 70 -7.90 -14.67 2.07
N CYS A 71 -7.68 -15.80 2.74
CA CYS A 71 -6.34 -16.28 3.14
C CYS A 71 -5.96 -17.54 2.36
N GLU A 72 -4.86 -17.49 1.61
CA GLU A 72 -4.29 -18.66 0.95
C GLU A 72 -3.35 -19.47 1.85
N GLY A 73 -3.52 -20.80 1.83
CA GLY A 73 -2.55 -21.76 2.38
C GLY A 73 -2.42 -21.80 3.90
N PRO A 74 -1.29 -22.34 4.42
CA PRO A 74 -1.10 -22.59 5.86
C PRO A 74 -0.95 -21.31 6.69
N LYS A 75 -1.02 -20.15 6.07
CA LYS A 75 -0.95 -18.87 6.77
C LYS A 75 -2.13 -18.63 7.73
N GLY A 76 -3.16 -19.47 7.65
CA GLY A 76 -4.30 -19.46 8.56
C GLY A 76 -5.17 -18.20 8.44
N PRO A 77 -6.33 -18.16 9.11
CA PRO A 77 -7.13 -16.96 9.18
C PRO A 77 -6.32 -15.87 9.88
N CYS A 78 -6.33 -14.65 9.35
CA CYS A 78 -5.75 -13.47 9.97
C CYS A 78 -6.50 -13.04 11.25
N GLY A 79 -7.53 -13.71 11.55
CA GLY A 79 -8.07 -14.27 12.80
C GLY A 79 -8.93 -13.40 13.65
N SER A 80 -9.36 -12.19 13.27
CA SER A 80 -10.20 -11.42 14.19
C SER A 80 -11.53 -10.95 13.62
N ASN A 81 -11.74 -11.04 12.32
CA ASN A 81 -12.88 -10.43 11.62
C ASN A 81 -13.17 -8.97 12.08
N LYS A 82 -12.11 -8.27 12.52
CA LYS A 82 -12.21 -6.92 13.09
C LYS A 82 -11.88 -5.88 12.03
N PHE A 83 -12.49 -4.72 12.18
CA PHE A 83 -12.23 -3.54 11.37
C PHE A 83 -12.51 -2.28 12.21
N HIS A 84 -12.01 -1.14 11.75
CA HIS A 84 -12.32 0.16 12.32
C HIS A 84 -13.66 0.66 11.81
N THR A 85 -14.49 1.14 12.69
CA THR A 85 -15.65 1.94 12.34
C THR A 85 -15.21 3.33 11.89
N GLN A 86 -16.13 4.09 11.31
CA GLN A 86 -15.85 5.49 10.97
C GLN A 86 -15.47 6.32 12.21
N ALA A 87 -16.07 6.04 13.36
CA ALA A 87 -15.75 6.72 14.62
C ALA A 87 -14.33 6.38 15.12
N ASP A 88 -13.91 5.11 15.00
CA ASP A 88 -12.53 4.72 15.33
C ASP A 88 -11.52 5.41 14.43
N MET A 89 -11.81 5.52 13.12
CA MET A 89 -10.94 6.19 12.18
C MET A 89 -10.88 7.72 12.41
N ASP A 90 -12.02 8.33 12.72
CA ASP A 90 -12.07 9.75 13.12
C ASP A 90 -11.18 10.00 14.35
N GLU A 91 -11.20 9.09 15.34
CA GLU A 91 -10.33 9.15 16.53
C GLU A 91 -8.84 9.00 16.17
N ILE A 92 -8.50 8.05 15.32
CA ILE A 92 -7.11 7.81 14.87
C ILE A 92 -6.56 9.04 14.12
N LEU A 93 -7.33 9.57 13.17
CA LEU A 93 -6.93 10.75 12.39
C LEU A 93 -6.76 12.00 13.25
N ALA A 94 -7.69 12.22 14.19
CA ALA A 94 -7.60 13.33 15.13
C ALA A 94 -6.37 13.22 16.04
N TYR A 95 -6.05 11.99 16.50
CA TYR A 95 -4.87 11.73 17.32
C TYR A 95 -3.57 11.95 16.56
N GLY A 96 -3.47 11.47 15.29
CA GLY A 96 -2.32 11.75 14.44
C GLY A 96 -2.09 13.23 14.27
N LYS A 97 -3.15 13.99 13.99
CA LYS A 97 -3.09 15.45 13.88
C LYS A 97 -2.65 16.14 15.18
N GLU A 98 -3.15 15.72 16.33
CA GLU A 98 -2.75 16.22 17.64
C GLU A 98 -1.25 16.02 17.89
N LYS A 99 -0.72 14.86 17.50
CA LYS A 99 0.69 14.49 17.64
C LYS A 99 1.62 15.04 16.56
N GLY A 100 1.07 15.68 15.52
CA GLY A 100 1.85 16.21 14.41
C GLY A 100 2.28 15.15 13.38
N VAL A 101 1.71 13.95 13.43
CA VAL A 101 1.96 12.84 12.48
C VAL A 101 0.90 12.86 11.38
N ASN A 102 1.33 13.00 10.11
CA ASN A 102 0.43 13.00 8.97
C ASN A 102 0.09 11.56 8.56
N ILE A 103 -1.19 11.16 8.72
CA ILE A 103 -1.64 9.83 8.31
C ILE A 103 -1.93 9.83 6.81
N ILE A 104 -1.33 8.87 6.10
CA ILE A 104 -1.56 8.57 4.68
C ILE A 104 -2.42 7.29 4.61
N PRO A 105 -3.74 7.37 4.40
CA PRO A 105 -4.54 6.17 4.19
C PRO A 105 -4.18 5.49 2.88
N CYS A 106 -4.21 4.16 2.86
CA CYS A 106 -3.99 3.37 1.66
C CYS A 106 -5.18 2.43 1.42
N ILE A 107 -5.81 2.58 0.25
CA ILE A 107 -6.86 1.71 -0.28
C ILE A 107 -6.34 1.12 -1.60
N ASN A 108 -6.10 -0.18 -1.62
CA ASN A 108 -5.45 -0.83 -2.75
C ASN A 108 -6.38 -1.06 -3.93
N ILE A 109 -5.90 -0.67 -5.10
CA ILE A 109 -6.39 -0.99 -6.43
C ILE A 109 -5.19 -1.04 -7.40
N PRO A 110 -5.19 -1.83 -8.50
CA PRO A 110 -6.17 -2.86 -8.87
C PRO A 110 -5.86 -4.23 -8.29
N GLY A 111 -4.73 -4.38 -7.60
CA GLY A 111 -4.31 -5.56 -6.85
C GLY A 111 -4.77 -5.53 -5.39
N HIS A 112 -4.47 -6.60 -4.65
CA HIS A 112 -4.79 -6.73 -3.21
C HIS A 112 -6.26 -6.48 -2.84
N MET A 113 -7.18 -6.81 -3.75
CA MET A 113 -8.62 -6.60 -3.61
C MET A 113 -9.40 -7.86 -3.23
N GLY A 114 -8.71 -8.92 -2.75
CA GLY A 114 -9.33 -10.22 -2.50
C GLY A 114 -10.57 -10.18 -1.62
N CYS A 115 -10.58 -9.36 -0.56
CA CYS A 115 -11.75 -9.16 0.30
C CYS A 115 -13.00 -8.72 -0.47
N LEU A 116 -12.83 -7.78 -1.39
CA LEU A 116 -13.89 -7.25 -2.25
C LEU A 116 -14.30 -8.28 -3.30
N LEU A 117 -13.32 -8.90 -3.95
CA LEU A 117 -13.56 -9.82 -5.05
C LEU A 117 -14.11 -11.19 -4.60
N GLU A 118 -14.09 -11.49 -3.32
CA GLU A 118 -14.86 -12.60 -2.74
C GLU A 118 -16.36 -12.36 -2.83
N LYS A 119 -16.79 -11.12 -2.62
CA LYS A 119 -18.21 -10.68 -2.70
C LYS A 119 -18.63 -10.37 -4.15
N PHE A 120 -17.70 -9.90 -4.98
CA PHE A 120 -17.96 -9.51 -6.37
C PHE A 120 -17.06 -10.30 -7.35
N PRO A 121 -17.19 -11.64 -7.43
CA PRO A 121 -16.26 -12.49 -8.19
C PRO A 121 -16.32 -12.28 -9.71
N HIS A 122 -17.38 -11.68 -10.23
CA HIS A 122 -17.54 -11.34 -11.65
C HIS A 122 -16.61 -10.19 -12.09
N LEU A 123 -16.12 -9.40 -11.14
CA LEU A 123 -15.18 -8.29 -11.41
C LEU A 123 -13.72 -8.72 -11.50
N ARG A 124 -13.42 -9.99 -11.28
CA ARG A 124 -12.05 -10.52 -11.25
C ARG A 124 -11.38 -10.47 -12.62
N TYR A 125 -10.10 -10.12 -12.62
CA TYR A 125 -9.26 -10.30 -13.80
C TYR A 125 -8.98 -11.80 -14.01
N ARG A 126 -9.52 -12.39 -15.08
CA ARG A 126 -9.38 -13.82 -15.39
C ARG A 126 -9.76 -14.68 -14.16
N ASN A 127 -8.84 -15.53 -13.70
CA ASN A 127 -9.00 -16.36 -12.50
C ASN A 127 -8.26 -15.82 -11.28
N SER A 128 -7.76 -14.58 -11.31
CA SER A 128 -7.20 -13.91 -10.15
C SER A 128 -8.23 -13.79 -9.03
N LYS A 129 -7.82 -14.08 -7.81
CA LYS A 129 -8.65 -13.85 -6.62
C LYS A 129 -8.33 -12.49 -5.98
N SER A 130 -7.19 -11.90 -6.37
CA SER A 130 -6.64 -10.70 -5.76
C SER A 130 -6.85 -9.42 -6.58
N SER A 131 -7.14 -9.53 -7.88
CA SER A 131 -7.09 -8.37 -8.77
C SER A 131 -8.37 -8.18 -9.58
N VAL A 132 -8.85 -6.92 -9.60
CA VAL A 132 -10.00 -6.51 -10.40
C VAL A 132 -9.62 -6.45 -11.90
N ASN A 133 -10.57 -6.74 -12.76
CA ASN A 133 -10.39 -6.63 -14.21
C ASN A 133 -10.51 -5.17 -14.67
N MET A 134 -9.40 -4.44 -14.65
CA MET A 134 -9.36 -3.05 -15.12
C MET A 134 -9.51 -2.91 -16.65
N MET A 135 -9.45 -4.01 -17.44
CA MET A 135 -9.74 -4.03 -18.87
C MET A 135 -11.26 -4.06 -19.15
N ASP A 136 -12.05 -4.46 -18.17
CA ASP A 136 -13.50 -4.40 -18.20
C ASP A 136 -13.96 -3.04 -17.69
N PRO A 137 -14.84 -2.30 -18.42
CA PRO A 137 -15.30 -0.99 -17.97
C PRO A 137 -16.03 -1.00 -16.62
N GLU A 138 -16.72 -2.09 -16.27
CA GLU A 138 -17.36 -2.24 -14.95
C GLU A 138 -16.30 -2.43 -13.86
N GLY A 139 -15.29 -3.27 -14.09
CA GLY A 139 -14.19 -3.48 -13.16
C GLY A 139 -13.36 -2.21 -12.92
N MET A 140 -13.07 -1.46 -13.99
CA MET A 140 -12.42 -0.14 -13.91
C MET A 140 -13.25 0.84 -13.08
N ALA A 141 -14.55 0.96 -13.37
CA ALA A 141 -15.45 1.87 -12.66
C ALA A 141 -15.61 1.46 -11.18
N PHE A 142 -15.62 0.15 -10.88
CA PHE A 142 -15.68 -0.34 -9.51
C PHE A 142 -14.43 0.06 -8.71
N ALA A 143 -13.23 -0.15 -9.27
CA ALA A 143 -11.98 0.21 -8.60
C ALA A 143 -11.87 1.71 -8.34
N LEU A 144 -12.15 2.53 -9.35
CA LEU A 144 -12.10 3.98 -9.23
C LEU A 144 -13.19 4.52 -8.30
N GLY A 145 -14.42 3.98 -8.35
CA GLY A 145 -15.50 4.35 -7.44
C GLY A 145 -15.18 4.02 -5.98
N LEU A 146 -14.51 2.88 -5.73
CA LEU A 146 -14.02 2.54 -4.39
C LEU A 146 -13.02 3.60 -3.90
N LEU A 147 -12.02 3.90 -4.71
CA LEU A 147 -11.02 4.91 -4.36
C LEU A 147 -11.66 6.27 -4.10
N GLU A 148 -12.58 6.70 -4.98
CA GLU A 148 -13.29 7.96 -4.87
C GLU A 148 -14.07 8.09 -3.57
N LYS A 149 -14.86 7.05 -3.22
CA LYS A 149 -15.65 7.01 -1.99
C LYS A 149 -14.80 7.21 -0.74
N PHE A 150 -13.67 6.51 -0.64
CA PHE A 150 -12.77 6.65 0.50
C PHE A 150 -11.96 7.96 0.46
N ALA A 151 -11.57 8.44 -0.72
CA ALA A 151 -10.89 9.71 -0.88
C ALA A 151 -11.77 10.90 -0.41
N ASP A 152 -13.08 10.88 -0.68
CA ASP A 152 -14.03 11.87 -0.15
C ASP A 152 -14.00 11.93 1.38
N TYR A 153 -14.03 10.77 2.01
CA TYR A 153 -13.98 10.69 3.47
C TYR A 153 -12.68 11.25 4.02
N PHE A 154 -11.53 10.76 3.54
CA PHE A 154 -10.22 11.17 4.07
C PHE A 154 -9.90 12.64 3.82
N ALA A 155 -10.26 13.16 2.64
CA ALA A 155 -10.14 14.59 2.35
C ALA A 155 -10.99 15.45 3.31
N SER A 156 -12.22 15.01 3.63
CA SER A 156 -13.10 15.70 4.56
C SER A 156 -12.56 15.74 6.00
N ARG A 157 -11.63 14.84 6.35
CA ARG A 157 -10.92 14.81 7.64
C ARG A 157 -9.58 15.54 7.62
N GLY A 158 -9.22 16.13 6.48
CA GLY A 158 -8.02 16.94 6.32
C GLY A 158 -6.75 16.12 6.06
N CYS A 159 -6.86 14.87 5.60
CA CYS A 159 -5.70 14.16 5.07
C CYS A 159 -5.11 14.92 3.89
N THR A 160 -3.79 15.02 3.85
CA THR A 160 -3.06 15.75 2.81
C THR A 160 -2.48 14.83 1.75
N HIS A 161 -2.49 13.53 2.00
CA HIS A 161 -1.95 12.49 1.14
C HIS A 161 -2.86 11.27 1.17
N MET A 162 -2.87 10.49 0.10
CA MET A 162 -3.56 9.20 0.03
C MET A 162 -2.85 8.26 -0.95
N SER A 163 -2.69 7.00 -0.57
CA SER A 163 -2.15 5.95 -1.45
C SER A 163 -3.28 5.12 -2.06
N PHE A 164 -3.12 4.77 -3.34
CA PHE A 164 -3.99 3.82 -4.03
C PHE A 164 -3.33 2.46 -4.29
N GLY A 165 -2.17 2.20 -3.66
CA GLY A 165 -1.44 0.94 -3.77
C GLY A 165 -0.75 0.76 -5.11
N ALA A 166 -1.41 0.13 -6.06
CA ALA A 166 -0.93 -0.18 -7.42
C ALA A 166 0.19 -1.23 -7.49
N ASP A 167 0.37 -2.01 -6.42
CA ASP A 167 1.34 -3.09 -6.36
C ASP A 167 0.72 -4.45 -6.72
N GLU A 168 1.57 -5.36 -7.16
CA GLU A 168 1.31 -6.80 -7.31
C GLU A 168 0.03 -7.19 -8.07
N PHE A 169 -0.28 -6.51 -9.16
CA PHE A 169 -1.44 -6.84 -10.00
C PHE A 169 -1.37 -8.29 -10.49
N ALA A 170 -2.39 -9.08 -10.15
CA ALA A 170 -2.65 -10.45 -10.63
C ALA A 170 -1.46 -11.43 -10.50
N ASN A 171 -0.63 -11.28 -9.47
CA ASN A 171 0.50 -12.18 -9.18
C ASN A 171 0.06 -13.57 -8.69
N ASP A 172 -1.21 -13.74 -8.34
CA ASP A 172 -1.81 -15.00 -7.93
C ASP A 172 -2.24 -15.90 -9.11
N ILE A 173 -2.07 -15.44 -10.36
CA ILE A 173 -2.32 -16.25 -11.55
C ILE A 173 -1.04 -16.99 -11.95
N HIS A 174 -0.98 -18.29 -11.65
CA HIS A 174 0.13 -19.14 -12.04
C HIS A 174 -0.14 -19.80 -13.40
N PRO A 175 0.73 -19.64 -14.41
CA PRO A 175 0.63 -20.35 -15.66
C PRO A 175 1.17 -21.79 -15.50
N GLY A 176 0.48 -22.66 -14.76
CA GLY A 176 0.73 -24.10 -14.76
C GLY A 176 2.10 -24.63 -14.28
N TYR A 177 3.01 -23.73 -13.87
CA TYR A 177 4.32 -24.05 -13.31
C TYR A 177 4.43 -23.42 -11.93
N PRO A 178 4.51 -24.24 -10.85
CA PRO A 178 4.51 -23.71 -9.47
C PRO A 178 5.73 -22.83 -9.12
N ASP A 179 6.78 -22.85 -9.95
CA ASP A 179 8.04 -22.16 -9.66
C ASP A 179 8.24 -20.85 -10.45
N LEU A 180 7.28 -20.46 -11.30
CA LEU A 180 7.34 -19.24 -12.09
C LEU A 180 6.15 -18.34 -11.74
N ILE A 181 6.38 -17.42 -10.80
CA ILE A 181 5.47 -16.31 -10.55
C ILE A 181 5.63 -15.32 -11.70
N GLU A 182 4.76 -15.38 -12.70
CA GLU A 182 4.69 -14.34 -13.71
C GLU A 182 3.88 -13.18 -13.14
N MET A 183 4.51 -12.04 -12.96
CA MET A 183 3.81 -10.83 -12.56
C MET A 183 2.67 -10.53 -13.53
N GLY A 184 1.52 -10.13 -12.99
CA GLY A 184 0.42 -9.69 -13.83
C GLY A 184 0.78 -8.50 -14.71
N TYR A 185 1.66 -7.60 -14.25
CA TYR A 185 2.20 -6.51 -15.07
C TYR A 185 3.01 -7.00 -16.27
N GLU A 186 3.82 -8.06 -16.13
CA GLU A 186 4.54 -8.67 -17.24
C GLU A 186 3.56 -9.20 -18.29
N ARG A 187 2.49 -9.87 -17.83
CA ARG A 187 1.46 -10.42 -18.73
C ARG A 187 0.75 -9.33 -19.51
N ILE A 188 0.23 -8.29 -18.84
CA ILE A 188 -0.49 -7.22 -19.52
C ILE A 188 0.43 -6.35 -20.39
N TYR A 189 1.73 -6.30 -20.08
CA TYR A 189 2.72 -5.67 -20.94
C TYR A 189 2.85 -6.43 -22.26
N HIS A 190 2.97 -7.76 -22.24
CA HIS A 190 3.05 -8.58 -23.43
C HIS A 190 1.74 -8.65 -24.20
N ASP A 191 0.61 -8.70 -23.52
CA ASP A 191 -0.72 -8.73 -24.13
C ASP A 191 -1.10 -7.37 -24.77
N GLY A 192 -0.36 -6.30 -24.50
CA GLY A 192 -0.64 -4.96 -25.00
C GLY A 192 -1.67 -4.17 -24.16
N ASP A 193 -1.97 -4.65 -22.97
CA ASP A 193 -3.05 -4.14 -22.12
C ASP A 193 -2.58 -3.14 -21.04
N MET A 194 -1.29 -2.82 -20.98
CA MET A 194 -0.77 -1.81 -20.04
C MET A 194 -1.43 -0.44 -20.16
N LYS A 195 -2.03 -0.10 -21.31
CA LYS A 195 -2.82 1.14 -21.50
C LYS A 195 -3.94 1.29 -20.47
N TYR A 196 -4.55 0.18 -20.04
CA TYR A 196 -5.60 0.20 -19.01
C TYR A 196 -5.03 0.50 -17.62
N PHE A 197 -3.81 0.05 -17.34
CA PHE A 197 -3.12 0.46 -16.11
C PHE A 197 -2.75 1.95 -16.15
N VAL A 198 -2.29 2.47 -17.28
CA VAL A 198 -2.04 3.92 -17.44
C VAL A 198 -3.31 4.72 -17.20
N GLU A 199 -4.46 4.26 -17.72
CA GLU A 199 -5.76 4.89 -17.52
C GLU A 199 -6.16 4.88 -16.04
N LEU A 200 -6.09 3.71 -15.38
CA LEU A 200 -6.40 3.57 -13.96
C LEU A 200 -5.49 4.43 -13.09
N PHE A 201 -4.18 4.41 -13.35
CA PHE A 201 -3.19 5.18 -12.60
C PHE A 201 -3.46 6.68 -12.68
N ASN A 202 -3.68 7.21 -13.91
CA ASN A 202 -3.96 8.62 -14.12
C ASN A 202 -5.31 9.05 -13.53
N ALA A 203 -6.34 8.22 -13.66
CA ALA A 203 -7.65 8.48 -13.06
C ALA A 203 -7.56 8.48 -11.52
N SER A 204 -6.82 7.54 -10.93
CA SER A 204 -6.58 7.49 -9.48
C SER A 204 -5.84 8.73 -8.97
N ALA A 205 -4.79 9.14 -9.68
CA ALA A 205 -4.07 10.37 -9.37
C ALA A 205 -5.00 11.59 -9.42
N LYS A 206 -5.83 11.68 -10.47
CA LYS A 206 -6.80 12.77 -10.62
C LYS A 206 -7.84 12.80 -9.49
N ILE A 207 -8.42 11.66 -9.13
CA ILE A 207 -9.39 11.54 -8.02
C ILE A 207 -8.82 12.12 -6.72
N ILE A 208 -7.58 11.77 -6.39
CA ILE A 208 -6.91 12.23 -5.17
C ILE A 208 -6.54 13.71 -5.26
N CYS A 209 -5.96 14.16 -6.39
CA CYS A 209 -5.58 15.56 -6.60
C CYS A 209 -6.79 16.52 -6.62
N ASP A 210 -7.92 16.11 -7.19
CA ASP A 210 -9.16 16.93 -7.20
C ASP A 210 -9.68 17.20 -5.78
N ARG A 211 -9.22 16.43 -4.79
CA ARG A 211 -9.51 16.60 -3.35
C ARG A 211 -8.40 17.31 -2.58
N ASN A 212 -7.48 17.95 -3.30
CA ASN A 212 -6.30 18.64 -2.74
C ASN A 212 -5.39 17.72 -1.89
N MET A 213 -5.34 16.44 -2.20
CA MET A 213 -4.40 15.48 -1.63
C MET A 213 -3.29 15.13 -2.63
N ILE A 214 -2.14 14.73 -2.12
CA ILE A 214 -1.03 14.21 -2.91
C ILE A 214 -1.22 12.69 -3.06
N PRO A 215 -1.27 12.17 -4.31
CA PRO A 215 -1.39 10.73 -4.53
C PRO A 215 -0.06 10.01 -4.30
N LEU A 216 -0.13 8.81 -3.70
CA LEU A 216 0.98 7.88 -3.59
C LEU A 216 0.62 6.55 -4.26
N ALA A 217 1.62 5.86 -4.79
CA ALA A 217 1.50 4.50 -5.31
C ALA A 217 2.81 3.73 -5.16
N PHE A 218 2.75 2.41 -5.10
CA PHE A 218 3.89 1.56 -5.36
C PHE A 218 4.19 1.55 -6.87
N HIS A 219 5.44 1.35 -7.23
CA HIS A 219 5.93 1.65 -8.59
C HIS A 219 5.79 0.51 -9.61
N ASP A 220 5.37 -0.66 -9.21
CA ASP A 220 5.51 -1.94 -9.94
C ASP A 220 5.12 -1.90 -11.41
N GLY A 221 3.96 -1.30 -11.72
CA GLY A 221 3.46 -1.16 -13.09
C GLY A 221 3.87 0.13 -13.81
N VAL A 222 4.52 1.07 -13.09
CA VAL A 222 4.80 2.40 -13.62
C VAL A 222 5.94 2.33 -14.65
N TYR A 223 5.63 2.68 -15.91
CA TYR A 223 6.55 2.60 -17.04
C TYR A 223 7.31 1.28 -17.09
N TYR A 224 6.57 0.17 -16.93
CA TYR A 224 7.11 -1.18 -16.85
C TYR A 224 8.20 -1.43 -17.91
N ARG A 225 9.35 -1.98 -17.51
CA ARG A 225 10.54 -2.17 -18.36
C ARG A 225 11.14 -0.87 -18.93
N ASN A 226 11.02 0.27 -18.24
CA ASN A 226 11.43 1.60 -18.74
C ASN A 226 10.73 1.98 -20.05
N ASP A 227 9.48 1.57 -20.24
CA ASP A 227 8.75 1.74 -21.50
C ASP A 227 7.52 2.64 -21.36
N LYS A 228 7.46 3.70 -22.14
CA LYS A 228 6.37 4.69 -22.19
C LYS A 228 5.37 4.47 -23.32
N LYS A 229 5.51 3.42 -24.12
CA LYS A 229 4.71 3.21 -25.35
C LYS A 229 3.20 3.15 -25.11
N TYR A 230 2.76 2.88 -23.88
CA TYR A 230 1.33 2.76 -23.54
C TYR A 230 0.70 4.08 -23.07
N GLY A 231 1.47 5.15 -22.91
CA GLY A 231 1.00 6.48 -22.57
C GLY A 231 1.79 7.13 -21.44
N GLU A 232 1.59 8.43 -21.28
CA GLU A 232 2.20 9.20 -20.19
C GLU A 232 1.43 8.99 -18.89
N MET A 233 2.17 8.83 -17.79
CA MET A 233 1.62 8.69 -16.44
C MET A 233 1.75 9.99 -15.65
N ASP A 234 0.84 10.23 -14.73
CA ASP A 234 0.76 11.47 -13.94
C ASP A 234 1.91 11.56 -12.94
N THR A 235 2.87 12.42 -13.20
CA THR A 235 4.07 12.60 -12.37
C THR A 235 3.83 13.33 -11.05
N ARG A 236 2.58 13.72 -10.73
CA ARG A 236 2.23 14.22 -9.40
C ARG A 236 2.19 13.11 -8.35
N VAL A 237 2.16 11.84 -8.77
CA VAL A 237 2.14 10.67 -7.88
C VAL A 237 3.52 10.48 -7.26
N TRP A 238 3.59 10.42 -5.92
CA TRP A 238 4.80 10.00 -5.23
C TRP A 238 4.94 8.49 -5.32
N LEU A 239 6.08 8.01 -5.85
CA LEU A 239 6.31 6.58 -6.06
C LEU A 239 7.09 5.96 -4.89
N CYS A 240 6.43 5.03 -4.20
CA CYS A 240 7.05 4.16 -3.20
C CYS A 240 7.80 3.04 -3.92
N TYR A 241 9.12 3.20 -4.07
CA TYR A 241 9.97 2.27 -4.79
C TYR A 241 10.52 1.19 -3.84
N TRP A 242 10.09 -0.05 -4.01
CA TRP A 242 10.36 -1.12 -3.05
C TRP A 242 11.16 -2.29 -3.62
N SER A 243 11.04 -2.60 -4.91
CA SER A 243 11.67 -3.75 -5.54
C SER A 243 12.15 -3.42 -6.96
N ASN A 244 13.32 -3.92 -7.31
CA ASN A 244 13.76 -4.06 -8.69
C ASN A 244 14.63 -5.31 -8.79
N GLY A 245 13.98 -6.44 -8.98
CA GLY A 245 14.71 -7.66 -9.26
C GLY A 245 14.61 -8.77 -8.24
N TRP A 246 13.50 -8.86 -7.56
CA TRP A 246 13.08 -10.13 -6.99
C TRP A 246 12.67 -11.03 -8.15
N ASP A 247 13.49 -12.02 -8.45
CA ASP A 247 13.35 -13.09 -9.45
C ASP A 247 12.70 -12.73 -10.80
N THR A 248 11.43 -12.34 -10.83
CA THR A 248 10.66 -12.10 -12.06
C THR A 248 10.23 -10.65 -12.24
N TYR A 249 10.54 -9.76 -11.29
CA TYR A 249 10.19 -8.35 -11.37
C TYR A 249 11.10 -7.58 -12.32
N VAL A 250 10.59 -7.19 -13.48
CA VAL A 250 11.27 -6.32 -14.45
C VAL A 250 10.63 -4.94 -14.43
N THR A 251 10.50 -4.35 -13.24
CA THR A 251 9.96 -3.01 -13.07
C THR A 251 10.89 -1.95 -13.70
N ALA A 252 10.39 -0.73 -13.85
CA ALA A 252 11.25 0.38 -14.23
C ALA A 252 12.33 0.63 -13.17
N THR A 253 13.49 1.13 -13.57
CA THR A 253 14.58 1.46 -12.66
C THR A 253 14.32 2.78 -11.92
N ALA A 254 14.86 2.94 -10.72
CA ALA A 254 14.59 4.12 -9.89
C ALA A 254 15.09 5.41 -10.51
N ASP A 255 16.28 5.38 -11.14
CA ASP A 255 16.84 6.50 -11.88
C ASP A 255 15.98 6.90 -13.08
N TYR A 256 15.51 5.90 -13.85
CA TYR A 256 14.61 6.18 -14.97
C TYR A 256 13.32 6.86 -14.51
N LEU A 257 12.68 6.38 -13.44
CA LEU A 257 11.45 6.99 -12.92
C LEU A 257 11.70 8.41 -12.38
N ALA A 258 12.82 8.63 -11.71
CA ALA A 258 13.22 9.96 -11.24
C ALA A 258 13.46 10.93 -12.42
N GLU A 259 14.12 10.46 -13.50
CA GLU A 259 14.32 11.23 -14.75
C GLU A 259 13.00 11.57 -15.44
N GLN A 260 11.94 10.74 -15.26
CA GLN A 260 10.60 11.06 -15.77
C GLN A 260 9.88 12.12 -14.92
N GLY A 261 10.45 12.54 -13.80
CA GLY A 261 9.92 13.61 -12.95
C GLY A 261 9.02 13.12 -11.80
N PHE A 262 9.01 11.84 -11.50
CA PHE A 262 8.29 11.34 -10.32
C PHE A 262 9.02 11.70 -9.03
N PRO A 263 8.31 12.21 -7.99
CA PRO A 263 8.84 12.26 -6.63
C PRO A 263 9.04 10.83 -6.09
N MET A 264 10.28 10.48 -5.74
CA MET A 264 10.67 9.12 -5.36
C MET A 264 10.76 8.96 -3.86
N ILE A 265 10.07 7.95 -3.30
CA ILE A 265 10.18 7.50 -1.92
C ILE A 265 10.94 6.18 -1.90
N ASN A 266 12.09 6.14 -1.23
CA ASN A 266 12.86 4.91 -1.08
C ASN A 266 12.21 3.99 -0.04
N SER A 267 11.56 2.93 -0.48
CA SER A 267 10.91 1.91 0.34
C SER A 267 11.60 0.55 0.20
N ALA A 268 12.92 0.55 0.08
CA ALA A 268 13.71 -0.64 -0.24
C ALA A 268 13.48 -1.80 0.73
N GLY A 269 13.40 -3.02 0.20
CA GLY A 269 13.16 -4.23 0.98
C GLY A 269 14.19 -4.49 2.09
N ARG A 270 15.41 -3.94 1.96
CA ARG A 270 16.47 -4.05 2.96
C ARG A 270 16.13 -3.39 4.31
N ILE A 271 15.21 -2.42 4.34
CA ILE A 271 14.73 -1.78 5.57
C ILE A 271 13.35 -2.28 6.02
N TYR A 272 12.84 -3.36 5.41
CA TYR A 272 11.60 -3.96 5.85
C TYR A 272 11.71 -4.60 7.22
N CYS A 273 10.65 -4.48 8.00
CA CYS A 273 10.37 -5.32 9.14
C CYS A 273 8.98 -5.94 8.99
N GLY A 274 8.58 -6.83 9.88
CA GLY A 274 7.30 -7.49 9.76
C GLY A 274 7.02 -8.47 10.88
N MET A 275 5.90 -9.14 10.78
CA MET A 275 5.51 -10.19 11.70
C MET A 275 6.53 -11.33 11.69
N GLY A 276 6.73 -11.95 12.87
CA GLY A 276 7.69 -13.04 13.05
C GLY A 276 9.15 -12.60 13.15
N VAL A 277 9.46 -11.31 13.17
CA VAL A 277 10.80 -10.81 13.48
C VAL A 277 11.20 -11.23 14.91
N LYS A 278 12.27 -12.01 15.01
CA LYS A 278 12.77 -12.51 16.30
C LYS A 278 13.81 -11.60 16.96
N ASN A 279 14.54 -10.85 16.13
CA ASN A 279 15.63 -9.98 16.59
C ASN A 279 15.40 -8.56 16.06
N TRP A 280 14.70 -7.75 16.84
CA TRP A 280 14.41 -6.36 16.50
C TRP A 280 15.66 -5.47 16.48
N GLN A 281 16.68 -5.80 17.29
CA GLN A 281 17.94 -5.06 17.27
C GLN A 281 18.71 -5.27 15.96
N GLU A 282 18.74 -6.50 15.44
CA GLU A 282 19.37 -6.77 14.13
C GLU A 282 18.68 -5.98 13.01
N ARG A 283 17.35 -5.82 13.08
CA ARG A 283 16.63 -4.98 12.12
C ARG A 283 16.98 -3.51 12.29
N ALA A 284 17.09 -3.02 13.52
CA ALA A 284 17.50 -1.65 13.80
C ALA A 284 18.93 -1.38 13.27
N ASP A 285 19.86 -2.33 13.43
CA ASP A 285 21.24 -2.22 12.94
C ASP A 285 21.29 -2.14 11.39
N ARG A 286 20.46 -2.92 10.69
CA ARG A 286 20.32 -2.82 9.22
C ARG A 286 19.81 -1.44 8.79
N VAL A 287 18.79 -0.94 9.48
CA VAL A 287 18.22 0.39 9.20
C VAL A 287 19.23 1.50 9.50
N ALA A 288 20.09 1.35 10.52
CA ALA A 288 21.15 2.31 10.84
C ALA A 288 22.20 2.47 9.73
N ALA A 289 22.35 1.46 8.89
CA ALA A 289 23.26 1.45 7.73
C ALA A 289 22.59 1.89 6.41
N PHE A 290 21.30 2.27 6.46
CA PHE A 290 20.55 2.64 5.28
C PHE A 290 20.96 4.02 4.74
N ASP A 291 21.12 4.11 3.43
CA ASP A 291 21.28 5.37 2.69
C ASP A 291 20.02 5.61 1.85
N PRO A 292 19.24 6.67 2.12
CA PRO A 292 17.99 6.94 1.40
C PRO A 292 18.18 7.32 -0.08
N TYR A 293 19.38 7.70 -0.49
CA TYR A 293 19.71 7.96 -1.89
C TYR A 293 19.98 6.68 -2.70
N ILE A 294 20.23 5.54 -2.03
CA ILE A 294 20.54 4.27 -2.69
C ILE A 294 19.30 3.39 -2.71
N PHE A 295 18.73 3.25 -3.87
CA PHE A 295 17.57 2.39 -4.15
C PHE A 295 17.99 0.94 -4.43
N GLU A 296 17.04 0.06 -4.76
CA GLU A 296 17.32 -1.33 -5.09
C GLU A 296 18.34 -1.45 -6.25
N LYS A 297 19.13 -2.52 -6.24
CA LYS A 297 20.29 -2.73 -7.15
C LYS A 297 21.33 -1.62 -7.12
N ASP A 298 21.46 -0.97 -5.95
CA ASP A 298 22.42 0.11 -5.72
C ASP A 298 22.32 1.29 -6.69
N VAL A 299 21.09 1.51 -7.23
CA VAL A 299 20.81 2.67 -8.07
C VAL A 299 20.73 3.92 -7.21
N ARG A 300 21.50 4.94 -7.55
CA ARG A 300 21.49 6.22 -6.84
C ARG A 300 20.49 7.18 -7.48
N VAL A 301 19.60 7.75 -6.67
CA VAL A 301 18.70 8.86 -7.02
C VAL A 301 19.17 10.10 -6.27
N GLU A 302 19.45 11.20 -6.97
CA GLU A 302 20.10 12.37 -6.37
C GLU A 302 19.17 13.21 -5.48
N ASN A 303 17.88 13.26 -5.79
CA ASN A 303 16.91 14.08 -5.06
C ASN A 303 15.64 13.28 -4.74
N PRO A 304 15.70 12.23 -3.91
CA PRO A 304 14.50 11.53 -3.50
C PRO A 304 13.66 12.45 -2.59
N GLU A 305 12.35 12.33 -2.69
CA GLU A 305 11.42 13.06 -1.81
C GLU A 305 11.58 12.61 -0.34
N GLY A 306 11.82 11.30 -0.15
CA GLY A 306 12.00 10.73 1.18
C GLY A 306 12.32 9.25 1.19
N ALA A 307 12.19 8.66 2.38
CA ALA A 307 12.26 7.22 2.56
C ALA A 307 11.11 6.73 3.46
N MET A 308 10.69 5.49 3.24
CA MET A 308 9.61 4.86 3.97
C MET A 308 10.02 3.47 4.46
N MET A 309 10.08 3.30 5.78
CA MET A 309 10.26 2.00 6.39
C MET A 309 8.92 1.25 6.40
N CYS A 310 8.87 0.03 5.86
CA CYS A 310 7.65 -0.75 5.79
C CYS A 310 7.62 -1.88 6.82
N PHE A 311 6.48 -2.00 7.51
CA PHE A 311 6.13 -3.14 8.34
C PHE A 311 5.04 -3.96 7.64
N TRP A 312 5.41 -5.17 7.20
CA TRP A 312 4.51 -6.08 6.52
C TRP A 312 3.98 -7.17 7.44
N SER A 313 2.72 -7.51 7.29
CA SER A 313 1.99 -8.48 8.13
C SER A 313 1.72 -9.82 7.43
N ASP A 314 2.53 -10.19 6.44
CA ASP A 314 2.39 -11.45 5.68
C ASP A 314 2.35 -12.70 6.56
N CYS A 315 3.01 -12.64 7.73
CA CYS A 315 3.08 -13.71 8.70
C CYS A 315 2.25 -13.39 9.95
N ALA A 316 1.10 -12.74 9.79
CA ALA A 316 0.24 -12.33 10.90
C ALA A 316 -0.13 -13.48 11.88
N PHE A 317 -0.21 -14.72 11.38
CA PHE A 317 -0.46 -15.91 12.17
C PHE A 317 0.62 -16.23 13.21
N LEU A 318 1.82 -15.67 13.08
CA LEU A 318 2.94 -15.87 14.02
C LEU A 318 2.85 -15.00 15.28
N ASP A 319 1.99 -13.99 15.30
CA ASP A 319 1.99 -12.93 16.33
C ASP A 319 0.78 -12.97 17.27
N GLY A 320 -0.04 -14.01 17.18
CA GLY A 320 -1.21 -14.16 18.03
C GLY A 320 -2.33 -13.13 17.75
N GLN A 321 -3.31 -13.07 18.64
CA GLN A 321 -4.53 -12.25 18.47
C GLN A 321 -4.60 -11.09 19.49
N ASP A 322 -3.54 -10.32 19.63
CA ASP A 322 -3.44 -9.22 20.58
C ASP A 322 -3.78 -7.83 20.00
N ASP A 323 -4.49 -7.81 18.87
CA ASP A 323 -4.85 -6.58 18.15
C ASP A 323 -3.64 -5.64 17.84
N GLY A 324 -2.47 -6.23 17.63
CA GLY A 324 -1.25 -5.52 17.25
C GLY A 324 -0.49 -4.85 18.40
N VAL A 325 -0.89 -5.04 19.65
CA VAL A 325 -0.27 -4.37 20.81
C VAL A 325 1.21 -4.77 20.97
N THR A 326 1.53 -6.07 20.86
CA THR A 326 2.92 -6.56 20.94
C THR A 326 3.76 -6.01 19.78
N ALA A 327 3.23 -6.03 18.56
CA ALA A 327 3.93 -5.50 17.40
C ALA A 327 4.18 -3.99 17.52
N ALA A 328 3.19 -3.22 17.95
CA ALA A 328 3.30 -1.78 18.18
C ALA A 328 4.40 -1.42 19.21
N GLY A 329 4.51 -2.21 20.29
CA GLY A 329 5.57 -2.03 21.29
C GLY A 329 6.97 -2.33 20.74
N ASN A 330 7.09 -3.39 19.94
CA ASN A 330 8.38 -3.86 19.43
C ASN A 330 8.94 -2.99 18.28
N VAL A 331 8.07 -2.50 17.39
CA VAL A 331 8.49 -1.74 16.22
C VAL A 331 9.23 -0.44 16.58
N GLY A 332 8.98 0.09 17.77
CA GLY A 332 9.62 1.32 18.26
C GLY A 332 11.15 1.30 18.26
N VAL A 333 11.77 0.12 18.44
CA VAL A 333 13.24 -0.01 18.37
C VAL A 333 13.75 0.33 16.98
N VAL A 334 13.08 -0.21 15.95
CA VAL A 334 13.46 0.00 14.54
C VAL A 334 13.10 1.40 14.08
N LEU A 335 11.95 1.93 14.50
CA LEU A 335 11.50 3.30 14.17
C LEU A 335 12.49 4.36 14.68
N ARG A 336 12.97 4.23 15.91
CA ARG A 336 13.99 5.15 16.44
C ARG A 336 15.29 5.08 15.63
N SER A 337 15.75 3.87 15.27
CA SER A 337 16.93 3.70 14.41
C SER A 337 16.75 4.33 13.03
N PHE A 338 15.55 4.18 12.44
CA PHE A 338 15.21 4.81 11.16
C PHE A 338 15.24 6.33 11.25
N ALA A 339 14.59 6.90 12.27
CA ALA A 339 14.58 8.34 12.49
C ALA A 339 16.00 8.92 12.67
N GLU A 340 16.83 8.29 13.50
CA GLU A 340 18.25 8.72 13.68
C GLU A 340 19.04 8.61 12.37
N THR A 341 18.69 7.64 11.53
CA THR A 341 19.33 7.53 10.21
C THR A 341 18.89 8.65 9.30
N MET A 342 17.58 8.96 9.24
CA MET A 342 17.05 10.02 8.38
C MET A 342 17.54 11.42 8.78
N LYS A 343 17.83 11.67 10.05
CA LYS A 343 18.41 12.96 10.53
C LYS A 343 19.81 13.26 9.98
N LYS A 344 20.49 12.28 9.40
CA LYS A 344 21.81 12.47 8.78
C LYS A 344 21.72 13.12 7.39
N TYR A 345 20.52 13.13 6.81
CA TYR A 345 20.20 13.57 5.46
C TYR A 345 19.16 14.70 5.44
#